data_96896ef81d47e1a35f75930620516473
#
_entry.id   96896ef81d47e1a35f75930620516473
#
_cell.length_a   1.000
_cell.length_b   1.000
_cell.length_c   1.000
_cell.angle_alpha   90.00
_cell.angle_beta   90.00
_cell.angle_gamma   90.00
#
_symmetry.space_group_name_H-M   'P 1'
#
loop_
_entity.id
_entity.type
_entity.pdbx_description
1 polymer ?
#
loop_
_entity_poly.entity_id
_entity_poly.type
_entity_poly.pdbx_seq_one_letter_code
_entity_poly.pdbx_strand_id
1 'polypeptide(L)'
;MNKIIVTEESSGSRLDTILAASDESTSRSQRQQQIEAGLISVNGGAVKSSTTLQAGDVIIVNQPDESPSLTADLPVLYEDDSVIVINKPHGLLVHPVSKTDTEQTVVGLLGTTLPDDGSERPGVVHRLDRDTSGVMVLAKTNKAHSELKAQFKNRTVNKTYRAVLEGQFEHEQAKIVVPIGRDMSNPSRFKVSPHGKSAETLLIRLGVEADKTYVQLTPRTGRTHQLRVHCQHVGHSIIGDPLYGHTGPRLMLHAHTLEVTVDGKPLELTAPLPQGFDHE
;
A
#
# COMPACT_ATOMS: atom_id res chain seq x y z
N MET A 1 -21.01 9.28 10.69
CA MET A 1 -21.13 8.94 12.12
C MET A 1 -22.47 8.25 12.32
N ASN A 2 -22.48 6.93 12.52
CA ASN A 2 -23.69 6.15 12.79
C ASN A 2 -23.75 5.84 14.28
N LYS A 3 -24.95 6.07 14.88
CA LYS A 3 -25.21 5.82 16.29
C LYS A 3 -26.22 4.68 16.41
N ILE A 4 -25.86 3.61 17.15
CA ILE A 4 -26.73 2.47 17.44
C ILE A 4 -26.96 2.43 18.95
N ILE A 5 -28.20 2.36 19.38
CA ILE A 5 -28.57 2.21 20.79
C ILE A 5 -28.97 0.74 21.02
N VAL A 6 -28.34 0.10 21.99
CA VAL A 6 -28.63 -1.30 22.33
C VAL A 6 -30.03 -1.38 22.97
N THR A 7 -30.90 -2.19 22.37
CA THR A 7 -32.27 -2.41 22.85
C THR A 7 -32.32 -3.47 23.95
N GLU A 8 -33.45 -3.59 24.65
CA GLU A 8 -33.69 -4.67 25.63
C GLU A 8 -33.53 -6.05 24.98
N GLU A 9 -33.97 -6.23 23.73
CA GLU A 9 -33.87 -7.49 22.99
C GLU A 9 -32.43 -7.90 22.68
N SER A 10 -31.55 -6.94 22.50
CA SER A 10 -30.11 -7.17 22.20
C SER A 10 -29.21 -7.05 23.43
N SER A 11 -29.81 -6.79 24.61
CA SER A 11 -29.07 -6.76 25.87
C SER A 11 -28.42 -8.11 26.17
N GLY A 12 -27.16 -8.10 26.65
CA GLY A 12 -26.38 -9.30 26.89
C GLY A 12 -25.69 -9.89 25.65
N SER A 13 -25.92 -9.30 24.47
CA SER A 13 -25.23 -9.71 23.24
C SER A 13 -23.86 -9.09 23.11
N ARG A 14 -23.00 -9.75 22.35
CA ARG A 14 -21.64 -9.25 22.05
C ARG A 14 -21.69 -8.12 21.01
N LEU A 15 -20.76 -7.19 21.11
CA LEU A 15 -20.63 -6.06 20.18
C LEU A 15 -20.54 -6.54 18.72
N ASP A 16 -19.73 -7.57 18.43
CA ASP A 16 -19.55 -8.12 17.08
C ASP A 16 -20.87 -8.69 16.51
N THR A 17 -21.73 -9.25 17.35
CA THR A 17 -23.04 -9.79 16.96
C THR A 17 -24.03 -8.67 16.64
N ILE A 18 -24.10 -7.63 17.47
CA ILE A 18 -24.99 -6.48 17.26
C ILE A 18 -24.60 -5.72 15.98
N LEU A 19 -23.30 -5.52 15.77
CA LEU A 19 -22.79 -4.86 14.56
C LEU A 19 -23.08 -5.67 13.28
N ALA A 20 -23.00 -7.00 13.33
CA ALA A 20 -23.33 -7.86 12.19
C ALA A 20 -24.83 -7.79 11.83
N ALA A 21 -25.70 -7.66 12.84
CA ALA A 21 -27.14 -7.54 12.62
C ALA A 21 -27.55 -6.14 12.10
N SER A 22 -26.75 -5.10 12.40
CA SER A 22 -27.08 -3.71 12.01
C SER A 22 -26.68 -3.35 10.58
N ASP A 23 -25.77 -4.12 9.96
CA ASP A 23 -25.28 -3.85 8.62
C ASP A 23 -24.66 -5.13 8.00
N GLU A 24 -25.41 -5.76 7.12
CA GLU A 24 -25.02 -6.99 6.42
C GLU A 24 -23.94 -6.76 5.35
N SER A 25 -23.69 -5.51 4.95
CA SER A 25 -22.71 -5.18 3.91
C SER A 25 -21.26 -5.24 4.40
N THR A 26 -21.04 -5.15 5.73
CA THR A 26 -19.70 -5.11 6.33
C THR A 26 -19.33 -6.47 6.92
N SER A 27 -18.24 -7.06 6.45
CA SER A 27 -17.77 -8.37 6.93
C SER A 27 -17.28 -8.31 8.39
N ARG A 28 -17.32 -9.46 9.08
CA ARG A 28 -16.86 -9.60 10.47
C ARG A 28 -15.39 -9.20 10.65
N SER A 29 -14.56 -9.49 9.66
CA SER A 29 -13.13 -9.11 9.65
C SER A 29 -12.94 -7.59 9.54
N GLN A 30 -13.74 -6.93 8.72
CA GLN A 30 -13.72 -5.47 8.60
C GLN A 30 -14.17 -4.78 9.89
N ARG A 31 -15.20 -5.31 10.54
CA ARG A 31 -15.67 -4.80 11.86
C ARG A 31 -14.58 -4.92 12.93
N GLN A 32 -13.87 -6.05 12.95
CA GLN A 32 -12.75 -6.23 13.87
C GLN A 32 -11.64 -5.20 13.63
N GLN A 33 -11.29 -4.95 12.38
CA GLN A 33 -10.31 -3.91 12.00
C GLN A 33 -10.79 -2.50 12.42
N GLN A 34 -12.08 -2.18 12.23
CA GLN A 34 -12.65 -0.91 12.67
C GLN A 34 -12.58 -0.73 14.20
N ILE A 35 -12.80 -1.80 14.97
CA ILE A 35 -12.68 -1.79 16.43
C ILE A 35 -11.22 -1.58 16.84
N GLU A 36 -10.28 -2.31 16.24
CA GLU A 36 -8.84 -2.19 16.51
C GLU A 36 -8.28 -0.82 16.10
N ALA A 37 -8.84 -0.20 15.06
CA ALA A 37 -8.51 1.17 14.64
C ALA A 37 -9.16 2.27 15.49
N GLY A 38 -9.97 1.90 16.51
CA GLY A 38 -10.65 2.87 17.38
C GLY A 38 -11.83 3.61 16.72
N LEU A 39 -12.28 3.14 15.54
CA LEU A 39 -13.42 3.73 14.82
C LEU A 39 -14.77 3.34 15.45
N ILE A 40 -14.79 2.32 16.31
CA ILE A 40 -15.98 1.90 17.03
C ILE A 40 -15.74 2.08 18.52
N SER A 41 -16.62 2.83 19.16
CA SER A 41 -16.60 3.04 20.60
C SER A 41 -17.97 2.76 21.23
N VAL A 42 -17.98 2.42 22.50
CA VAL A 42 -19.22 2.24 23.29
C VAL A 42 -19.17 3.20 24.46
N ASN A 43 -20.21 4.01 24.59
CA ASN A 43 -20.30 5.07 25.62
C ASN A 43 -19.06 5.98 25.64
N GLY A 44 -18.43 6.21 24.46
CA GLY A 44 -17.21 7.00 24.29
C GLY A 44 -15.90 6.29 24.67
N GLY A 45 -15.95 5.04 25.09
CA GLY A 45 -14.77 4.25 25.46
C GLY A 45 -14.32 3.27 24.36
N ALA A 46 -13.01 2.95 24.29
CA ALA A 46 -12.48 1.91 23.45
C ALA A 46 -12.95 0.52 23.90
N VAL A 47 -13.26 -0.35 22.96
CA VAL A 47 -13.88 -1.65 23.23
C VAL A 47 -13.19 -2.80 22.48
N LYS A 48 -13.47 -4.04 22.87
CA LYS A 48 -13.09 -5.25 22.13
C LYS A 48 -14.32 -5.82 21.42
N SER A 49 -14.11 -6.53 20.32
CA SER A 49 -15.20 -7.19 19.56
C SER A 49 -16.06 -8.13 20.43
N SER A 50 -15.46 -8.71 21.45
CA SER A 50 -16.13 -9.64 22.39
C SER A 50 -16.84 -8.93 23.56
N THR A 51 -16.83 -7.60 23.64
CA THR A 51 -17.48 -6.84 24.73
C THR A 51 -18.98 -7.14 24.73
N THR A 52 -19.51 -7.54 25.88
CA THR A 52 -20.96 -7.75 26.10
C THR A 52 -21.61 -6.42 26.45
N LEU A 53 -22.70 -6.08 25.77
CA LEU A 53 -23.38 -4.81 25.89
C LEU A 53 -24.70 -4.95 26.65
N GLN A 54 -25.13 -3.86 27.29
CA GLN A 54 -26.38 -3.77 28.05
C GLN A 54 -27.37 -2.86 27.32
N ALA A 55 -28.64 -3.02 27.62
CA ALA A 55 -29.67 -2.11 27.13
C ALA A 55 -29.35 -0.66 27.52
N GLY A 56 -29.44 0.25 26.55
CA GLY A 56 -29.09 1.66 26.72
C GLY A 56 -27.65 1.99 26.37
N ASP A 57 -26.74 1.03 26.17
CA ASP A 57 -25.41 1.30 25.68
C ASP A 57 -25.45 1.95 24.29
N VAL A 58 -24.57 2.90 24.07
CA VAL A 58 -24.48 3.68 22.85
C VAL A 58 -23.23 3.30 22.07
N ILE A 59 -23.42 2.58 20.95
CA ILE A 59 -22.35 2.26 20.02
C ILE A 59 -22.23 3.43 19.04
N ILE A 60 -21.05 3.99 18.92
CA ILE A 60 -20.72 5.00 17.92
C ILE A 60 -19.81 4.31 16.88
N VAL A 61 -20.26 4.27 15.64
CA VAL A 61 -19.47 3.85 14.50
C VAL A 61 -19.05 5.12 13.76
N ASN A 62 -17.82 5.53 13.98
CA ASN A 62 -17.21 6.59 13.18
C ASN A 62 -16.88 5.97 11.82
N GLN A 63 -17.27 6.64 10.76
CA GLN A 63 -16.63 6.37 9.48
C GLN A 63 -15.17 6.81 9.63
N PRO A 64 -14.20 6.10 9.05
CA PRO A 64 -12.86 6.67 8.89
C PRO A 64 -13.07 8.08 8.36
N ASP A 65 -12.34 9.06 8.89
CA ASP A 65 -12.26 10.37 8.24
C ASP A 65 -12.15 10.09 6.76
N GLU A 66 -13.08 10.60 5.97
CA GLU A 66 -13.10 10.34 4.54
C GLU A 66 -11.70 10.68 4.03
N SER A 67 -10.89 9.65 3.87
CA SER A 67 -9.74 9.75 2.97
C SER A 67 -10.33 10.37 1.72
N PRO A 68 -9.80 11.51 1.22
CA PRO A 68 -10.45 12.31 0.21
C PRO A 68 -11.02 11.36 -0.83
N SER A 69 -12.33 11.42 -1.02
CA SER A 69 -13.08 10.53 -1.90
C SER A 69 -12.24 10.36 -3.17
N LEU A 70 -11.65 9.17 -3.36
CA LEU A 70 -10.86 8.83 -4.54
C LEU A 70 -11.77 8.67 -5.77
N THR A 71 -12.84 9.46 -5.83
CA THR A 71 -13.63 9.72 -7.03
C THR A 71 -12.91 10.69 -7.97
N ALA A 72 -11.71 11.16 -7.58
CA ALA A 72 -10.86 11.93 -8.46
C ALA A 72 -10.13 10.98 -9.42
N ASP A 73 -10.14 11.34 -10.68
CA ASP A 73 -9.40 10.70 -11.76
C ASP A 73 -7.96 10.34 -11.30
N LEU A 74 -7.54 9.10 -11.56
CA LEU A 74 -6.14 8.72 -11.33
C LEU A 74 -5.24 9.68 -12.11
N PRO A 75 -4.27 10.36 -11.48
CA PRO A 75 -3.39 11.25 -12.21
C PRO A 75 -2.61 10.47 -13.26
N VAL A 76 -2.93 10.70 -14.54
CA VAL A 76 -2.25 10.08 -15.68
C VAL A 76 -0.99 10.87 -15.99
N LEU A 77 0.14 10.21 -16.04
CA LEU A 77 1.45 10.76 -16.38
C LEU A 77 1.73 10.65 -17.89
N TYR A 78 1.28 9.54 -18.49
CA TYR A 78 1.44 9.25 -19.90
C TYR A 78 0.39 8.24 -20.34
N GLU A 79 -0.09 8.37 -21.57
CA GLU A 79 -0.99 7.40 -22.18
C GLU A 79 -0.78 7.35 -23.69
N ASP A 80 -0.79 6.13 -24.24
CA ASP A 80 -0.85 5.86 -25.68
C ASP A 80 -1.78 4.66 -25.96
N ASP A 81 -1.73 4.09 -27.16
CA ASP A 81 -2.54 2.93 -27.53
C ASP A 81 -2.13 1.65 -26.81
N SER A 82 -0.89 1.55 -26.35
CA SER A 82 -0.28 0.34 -25.77
C SER A 82 -0.27 0.33 -24.25
N VAL A 83 -0.07 1.51 -23.62
CA VAL A 83 0.10 1.62 -22.17
C VAL A 83 -0.59 2.85 -21.60
N ILE A 84 -0.92 2.77 -20.31
CA ILE A 84 -1.26 3.91 -19.47
C ILE A 84 -0.33 3.94 -18.26
N VAL A 85 0.17 5.11 -17.92
CA VAL A 85 1.05 5.35 -16.78
C VAL A 85 0.41 6.35 -15.84
N ILE A 86 0.34 5.98 -14.59
CA ILE A 86 -0.31 6.77 -13.55
C ILE A 86 0.65 7.15 -12.44
N ASN A 87 0.35 8.23 -11.73
CA ASN A 87 0.91 8.52 -10.43
C ASN A 87 -0.03 7.94 -9.36
N LYS A 88 0.19 6.69 -8.96
CA LYS A 88 -0.67 6.04 -7.97
C LYS A 88 -0.66 6.81 -6.65
N PRO A 89 -1.80 7.24 -6.10
CA PRO A 89 -1.86 7.82 -4.76
C PRO A 89 -1.50 6.78 -3.70
N HIS A 90 -1.04 7.23 -2.53
CA HIS A 90 -0.90 6.35 -1.37
C HIS A 90 -2.28 5.88 -0.90
N GLY A 91 -2.36 4.76 -0.20
CA GLY A 91 -3.60 4.20 0.33
C GLY A 91 -4.46 3.42 -0.69
N LEU A 92 -4.18 3.53 -2.00
CA LEU A 92 -4.92 2.84 -3.06
C LEU A 92 -4.31 1.47 -3.37
N LEU A 93 -5.12 0.42 -3.36
CA LEU A 93 -4.73 -0.91 -3.83
C LEU A 93 -4.59 -0.94 -5.35
N VAL A 94 -3.67 -1.76 -5.86
CA VAL A 94 -3.53 -1.97 -7.31
C VAL A 94 -4.66 -2.85 -7.84
N HIS A 95 -5.00 -3.92 -7.13
CA HIS A 95 -6.05 -4.89 -7.48
C HIS A 95 -6.64 -5.47 -6.18
N PRO A 96 -7.85 -6.04 -6.20
CA PRO A 96 -8.47 -6.64 -5.03
C PRO A 96 -7.58 -7.71 -4.39
N VAL A 97 -7.57 -7.78 -3.06
CA VAL A 97 -6.82 -8.82 -2.32
C VAL A 97 -7.58 -10.13 -2.29
N SER A 98 -8.92 -10.06 -2.28
CA SER A 98 -9.83 -11.20 -2.33
C SER A 98 -11.03 -10.90 -3.24
N LYS A 99 -11.77 -11.94 -3.63
CA LYS A 99 -13.00 -11.79 -4.46
C LYS A 99 -14.13 -11.03 -3.76
N THR A 100 -14.08 -10.95 -2.44
CA THR A 100 -15.07 -10.24 -1.61
C THR A 100 -14.63 -8.83 -1.25
N ASP A 101 -13.47 -8.39 -1.74
CA ASP A 101 -12.94 -7.07 -1.48
C ASP A 101 -13.68 -6.03 -2.34
N THR A 102 -14.35 -5.09 -1.67
CA THR A 102 -15.13 -4.01 -2.30
C THR A 102 -14.37 -2.68 -2.34
N GLU A 103 -13.11 -2.68 -1.87
CA GLU A 103 -12.29 -1.47 -1.92
C GLU A 103 -11.99 -1.05 -3.35
N GLN A 104 -11.96 0.26 -3.57
CA GLN A 104 -11.54 0.82 -4.85
C GLN A 104 -10.08 0.48 -5.15
N THR A 105 -9.80 0.11 -6.39
CA THR A 105 -8.45 -0.29 -6.82
C THR A 105 -8.08 0.41 -8.13
N VAL A 106 -6.78 0.47 -8.44
CA VAL A 106 -6.30 1.00 -9.74
C VAL A 106 -6.98 0.28 -10.91
N VAL A 107 -7.05 -1.05 -10.86
CA VAL A 107 -7.71 -1.84 -11.91
C VAL A 107 -9.20 -1.50 -12.02
N GLY A 108 -9.89 -1.34 -10.90
CA GLY A 108 -11.30 -0.97 -10.88
C GLY A 108 -11.56 0.44 -11.45
N LEU A 109 -10.67 1.40 -11.14
CA LEU A 109 -10.77 2.78 -11.64
C LEU A 109 -10.50 2.88 -13.14
N LEU A 110 -9.53 2.11 -13.66
CA LEU A 110 -9.20 2.11 -15.08
C LEU A 110 -10.22 1.32 -15.92
N GLY A 111 -10.88 0.33 -15.32
CA GLY A 111 -11.99 -0.39 -15.93
C GLY A 111 -11.69 -0.87 -17.36
N THR A 112 -12.49 -0.40 -18.33
CA THR A 112 -12.41 -0.77 -19.75
C THR A 112 -11.20 -0.23 -20.50
N THR A 113 -10.37 0.63 -19.87
CA THR A 113 -9.09 1.08 -20.44
C THR A 113 -8.08 -0.07 -20.50
N LEU A 114 -8.24 -1.08 -19.63
CA LEU A 114 -7.36 -2.25 -19.56
C LEU A 114 -7.90 -3.40 -20.44
N PRO A 115 -7.03 -4.32 -20.90
CA PRO A 115 -7.46 -5.41 -21.77
C PRO A 115 -8.40 -6.36 -21.04
N ASP A 116 -9.47 -6.78 -21.70
CA ASP A 116 -10.31 -7.87 -21.21
C ASP A 116 -9.67 -9.21 -21.57
N ASP A 117 -8.75 -9.67 -20.73
CA ASP A 117 -8.04 -10.94 -20.90
C ASP A 117 -8.61 -12.07 -20.00
N GLY A 118 -9.76 -11.82 -19.37
CA GLY A 118 -10.40 -12.73 -18.41
C GLY A 118 -9.63 -12.90 -17.09
N SER A 119 -8.56 -12.13 -16.86
CA SER A 119 -7.78 -12.22 -15.63
C SER A 119 -8.37 -11.36 -14.51
N GLU A 120 -8.07 -11.71 -13.25
CA GLU A 120 -8.40 -10.87 -12.08
C GLU A 120 -7.53 -9.59 -12.01
N ARG A 121 -6.54 -9.45 -12.90
CA ARG A 121 -5.53 -8.37 -12.89
C ARG A 121 -5.21 -7.87 -14.29
N PRO A 122 -6.23 -7.42 -15.04
CA PRO A 122 -6.03 -6.99 -16.42
C PRO A 122 -4.97 -5.90 -16.50
N GLY A 123 -4.06 -6.01 -17.46
CA GLY A 123 -3.02 -5.02 -17.73
C GLY A 123 -1.93 -4.86 -16.66
N VAL A 124 -2.02 -5.53 -15.51
CA VAL A 124 -1.06 -5.38 -14.39
C VAL A 124 0.22 -6.17 -14.68
N VAL A 125 1.33 -5.47 -14.89
CA VAL A 125 2.67 -6.05 -15.14
C VAL A 125 3.59 -5.97 -13.94
N HIS A 126 3.34 -5.05 -13.03
CA HIS A 126 3.99 -4.91 -11.72
C HIS A 126 3.01 -4.31 -10.70
N ARG A 127 3.43 -4.24 -9.45
CA ARG A 127 2.60 -3.64 -8.40
C ARG A 127 3.41 -2.76 -7.47
N LEU A 128 2.75 -1.77 -6.91
CA LEU A 128 3.16 -1.05 -5.71
C LEU A 128 2.35 -1.56 -4.52
N ASP A 129 2.89 -1.44 -3.32
CA ASP A 129 2.12 -1.70 -2.10
C ASP A 129 1.02 -0.65 -1.96
N ARG A 130 -0.02 -0.93 -1.16
CA ARG A 130 -1.15 -0.01 -0.93
C ARG A 130 -0.68 1.41 -0.60
N ASP A 131 0.22 1.52 0.38
CA ASP A 131 0.65 2.81 0.93
C ASP A 131 1.84 3.44 0.17
N THR A 132 2.43 2.71 -0.78
CA THR A 132 3.45 3.24 -1.69
C THR A 132 2.77 4.04 -2.79
N SER A 133 3.16 5.31 -2.96
CA SER A 133 2.70 6.15 -4.06
C SER A 133 3.68 6.16 -5.22
N GLY A 134 3.30 6.74 -6.37
CA GLY A 134 4.21 7.05 -7.46
C GLY A 134 3.94 6.32 -8.78
N VAL A 135 4.92 6.35 -9.67
CA VAL A 135 4.80 5.90 -11.04
C VAL A 135 4.47 4.42 -11.15
N MET A 136 3.43 4.12 -11.93
CA MET A 136 3.00 2.76 -12.23
C MET A 136 2.53 2.67 -13.67
N VAL A 137 3.07 1.71 -14.43
CA VAL A 137 2.66 1.41 -15.81
C VAL A 137 1.69 0.23 -15.83
N LEU A 138 0.63 0.35 -16.63
CA LEU A 138 -0.31 -0.72 -16.95
C LEU A 138 -0.39 -0.86 -18.47
N ALA A 139 -0.54 -2.09 -18.94
CA ALA A 139 -0.73 -2.37 -20.35
C ALA A 139 -2.20 -2.21 -20.74
N LYS A 140 -2.46 -1.60 -21.92
CA LYS A 140 -3.78 -1.49 -22.54
C LYS A 140 -4.03 -2.61 -23.56
N THR A 141 -2.98 -3.31 -23.96
CA THR A 141 -3.04 -4.41 -24.92
C THR A 141 -2.33 -5.67 -24.41
N ASN A 142 -2.77 -6.84 -24.88
CA ASN A 142 -2.14 -8.13 -24.54
C ASN A 142 -0.67 -8.21 -25.01
N LYS A 143 -0.33 -7.53 -26.12
CA LYS A 143 1.03 -7.43 -26.62
C LYS A 143 1.91 -6.68 -25.64
N ALA A 144 1.54 -5.45 -25.28
CA ALA A 144 2.27 -4.63 -24.31
C ALA A 144 2.36 -5.33 -22.94
N HIS A 145 1.28 -6.02 -22.50
CA HIS A 145 1.28 -6.79 -21.25
C HIS A 145 2.37 -7.89 -21.27
N SER A 146 2.46 -8.65 -22.35
CA SER A 146 3.46 -9.71 -22.49
C SER A 146 4.89 -9.16 -22.54
N GLU A 147 5.13 -8.08 -23.31
CA GLU A 147 6.43 -7.42 -23.43
C GLU A 147 6.90 -6.83 -22.09
N LEU A 148 6.06 -6.06 -21.42
CA LEU A 148 6.39 -5.46 -20.12
C LEU A 148 6.59 -6.53 -19.05
N LYS A 149 5.73 -7.54 -18.99
CA LYS A 149 5.87 -8.65 -18.04
C LYS A 149 7.20 -9.39 -18.22
N ALA A 150 7.67 -9.57 -19.45
CA ALA A 150 8.99 -10.13 -19.74
C ALA A 150 10.12 -9.24 -19.23
N GLN A 151 10.03 -7.91 -19.41
CA GLN A 151 11.03 -6.96 -18.89
C GLN A 151 11.11 -6.97 -17.37
N PHE A 152 9.98 -6.96 -16.66
CA PHE A 152 9.97 -7.07 -15.19
C PHE A 152 10.52 -8.43 -14.72
N LYS A 153 10.18 -9.53 -15.39
CA LYS A 153 10.70 -10.88 -15.08
C LYS A 153 12.20 -10.95 -15.28
N ASN A 154 12.71 -10.40 -16.37
CA ASN A 154 14.13 -10.42 -16.75
C ASN A 154 14.95 -9.33 -16.03
N ARG A 155 14.28 -8.45 -15.24
CA ARG A 155 14.91 -7.35 -14.48
C ARG A 155 15.64 -6.34 -15.37
N THR A 156 15.13 -6.10 -16.56
CA THR A 156 15.67 -5.09 -17.50
C THR A 156 15.03 -3.72 -17.28
N VAL A 157 14.03 -3.63 -16.41
CA VAL A 157 13.37 -2.37 -16.00
C VAL A 157 14.23 -1.65 -14.96
N ASN A 158 14.55 -0.38 -15.22
CA ASN A 158 15.14 0.50 -14.21
C ASN A 158 14.02 1.23 -13.48
N LYS A 159 14.18 1.34 -12.15
CA LYS A 159 13.21 2.03 -11.29
C LYS A 159 13.91 2.57 -10.08
N THR A 160 13.57 3.79 -9.73
CA THR A 160 14.06 4.42 -8.51
C THR A 160 12.89 4.85 -7.63
N TYR A 161 13.13 4.83 -6.33
CA TYR A 161 12.20 5.29 -5.32
C TYR A 161 12.85 6.41 -4.51
N ARG A 162 12.04 7.34 -4.04
CA ARG A 162 12.40 8.27 -2.99
C ARG A 162 11.80 7.80 -1.68
N ALA A 163 12.58 7.89 -0.61
CA ALA A 163 12.09 7.59 0.73
C ALA A 163 12.71 8.55 1.75
N VAL A 164 12.00 8.69 2.87
CA VAL A 164 12.53 9.39 4.06
C VAL A 164 12.62 8.37 5.17
N LEU A 165 13.81 8.22 5.73
CA LEU A 165 14.12 7.26 6.78
C LEU A 165 14.15 7.93 8.15
N GLU A 166 13.86 7.17 9.20
CA GLU A 166 14.04 7.57 10.59
C GLU A 166 15.53 7.58 10.95
N GLY A 167 15.95 8.62 11.66
CA GLY A 167 17.34 8.79 12.11
C GLY A 167 18.32 9.19 11.01
N GLN A 168 19.58 9.34 11.40
CA GLN A 168 20.67 9.77 10.54
C GLN A 168 21.44 8.55 10.00
N PHE A 169 21.26 8.25 8.72
CA PHE A 169 22.04 7.21 8.04
C PHE A 169 23.42 7.76 7.67
N GLU A 170 24.48 7.25 8.32
CA GLU A 170 25.84 7.83 8.25
C GLU A 170 26.53 7.64 6.90
N HIS A 171 26.23 6.53 6.19
CA HIS A 171 26.92 6.20 4.95
C HIS A 171 26.32 6.95 3.75
N GLU A 172 27.15 7.31 2.77
CA GLU A 172 26.66 7.92 1.51
C GLU A 172 25.86 6.93 0.67
N GLN A 173 26.22 5.66 0.73
CA GLN A 173 25.52 4.59 0.01
C GLN A 173 25.62 3.25 0.73
N ALA A 174 24.67 2.37 0.49
CA ALA A 174 24.70 0.99 0.94
C ALA A 174 24.10 0.04 -0.11
N LYS A 175 24.75 -1.10 -0.31
CA LYS A 175 24.20 -2.20 -1.08
C LYS A 175 23.65 -3.25 -0.12
N ILE A 176 22.32 -3.39 -0.07
CA ILE A 176 21.64 -4.30 0.85
C ILE A 176 21.32 -5.59 0.08
N VAL A 177 21.93 -6.70 0.46
CA VAL A 177 21.78 -8.01 -0.19
C VAL A 177 21.43 -9.03 0.88
N VAL A 178 20.14 -9.13 1.19
CA VAL A 178 19.61 -10.07 2.19
C VAL A 178 18.29 -10.70 1.70
N PRO A 179 18.10 -12.02 1.91
CA PRO A 179 16.88 -12.69 1.42
C PRO A 179 15.66 -12.34 2.28
N ILE A 180 14.51 -12.26 1.63
CA ILE A 180 13.23 -11.88 2.26
C ILE A 180 12.25 -13.04 2.19
N GLY A 181 11.67 -13.39 3.33
CA GLY A 181 10.61 -14.39 3.49
C GLY A 181 9.41 -13.83 4.22
N ARG A 182 8.28 -14.56 4.17
CA ARG A 182 7.08 -14.23 4.94
C ARG A 182 7.35 -14.43 6.43
N ASP A 183 6.86 -13.53 7.26
CA ASP A 183 6.92 -13.72 8.71
C ASP A 183 5.78 -14.67 9.13
N MET A 184 6.16 -15.85 9.62
CA MET A 184 5.18 -16.87 10.04
C MET A 184 4.42 -16.47 11.30
N SER A 185 4.97 -15.57 12.12
CA SER A 185 4.29 -15.05 13.33
C SER A 185 3.31 -13.91 13.03
N ASN A 186 3.51 -13.21 11.89
CA ASN A 186 2.62 -12.15 11.41
C ASN A 186 2.49 -12.24 9.89
N PRO A 187 1.45 -12.92 9.36
CA PRO A 187 1.27 -13.14 7.91
C PRO A 187 1.20 -11.87 7.05
N SER A 188 0.90 -10.72 7.64
CA SER A 188 0.91 -9.42 6.94
C SER A 188 2.31 -8.86 6.73
N ARG A 189 3.34 -9.42 7.41
CA ARG A 189 4.73 -8.96 7.37
C ARG A 189 5.62 -9.89 6.57
N PHE A 190 6.70 -9.30 6.09
CA PHE A 190 7.87 -9.99 5.57
C PHE A 190 9.08 -9.62 6.42
N LYS A 191 10.10 -10.48 6.44
CA LYS A 191 11.34 -10.24 7.20
C LYS A 191 12.53 -10.82 6.49
N VAL A 192 13.72 -10.38 6.86
CA VAL A 192 14.96 -11.04 6.46
C VAL A 192 14.94 -12.47 6.97
N SER A 193 15.16 -13.41 6.08
CA SER A 193 15.11 -14.85 6.38
C SER A 193 16.07 -15.64 5.51
N PRO A 194 16.91 -16.52 6.06
CA PRO A 194 17.85 -17.35 5.29
C PRO A 194 17.13 -18.23 4.24
N HIS A 195 15.89 -18.61 4.53
CA HIS A 195 15.05 -19.41 3.63
C HIS A 195 14.19 -18.54 2.69
N GLY A 196 14.36 -17.24 2.72
CA GLY A 196 13.65 -16.28 1.88
C GLY A 196 14.15 -16.26 0.43
N LYS A 197 13.48 -15.48 -0.39
CA LYS A 197 13.90 -15.23 -1.78
C LYS A 197 14.96 -14.16 -1.81
N SER A 198 16.03 -14.35 -2.60
CA SER A 198 17.08 -13.35 -2.80
C SER A 198 16.50 -11.98 -3.14
N ALA A 199 16.99 -10.95 -2.46
CA ALA A 199 16.61 -9.57 -2.66
C ALA A 199 17.85 -8.65 -2.60
N GLU A 200 17.85 -7.62 -3.46
CA GLU A 200 18.95 -6.67 -3.58
C GLU A 200 18.39 -5.26 -3.78
N THR A 201 18.90 -4.31 -3.00
CA THR A 201 18.56 -2.87 -3.07
C THR A 201 19.82 -2.05 -2.94
N LEU A 202 20.03 -1.07 -3.83
CA LEU A 202 21.00 0.00 -3.65
C LEU A 202 20.30 1.16 -2.96
N LEU A 203 20.88 1.67 -1.89
CA LEU A 203 20.48 2.85 -1.15
C LEU A 203 21.54 3.92 -1.35
N ILE A 204 21.13 5.13 -1.74
CA ILE A 204 21.98 6.33 -1.87
C ILE A 204 21.37 7.41 -0.98
N ARG A 205 22.17 7.95 -0.06
CA ARG A 205 21.78 9.09 0.77
C ARG A 205 21.80 10.35 -0.08
N LEU A 206 20.69 11.10 -0.07
CA LEU A 206 20.57 12.38 -0.77
C LEU A 206 20.82 13.55 0.16
N GLY A 207 20.43 13.40 1.43
CA GLY A 207 20.65 14.42 2.45
C GLY A 207 20.18 13.96 3.82
N VAL A 208 20.50 14.76 4.83
CA VAL A 208 20.09 14.55 6.23
C VAL A 208 19.57 15.87 6.76
N GLU A 209 18.43 15.84 7.42
CA GLU A 209 17.81 16.99 8.07
C GLU A 209 17.27 16.57 9.42
N ALA A 210 17.78 17.18 10.50
CA ALA A 210 17.46 16.82 11.88
C ALA A 210 17.59 15.29 12.11
N ASP A 211 16.50 14.61 12.43
CA ASP A 211 16.45 13.17 12.70
C ASP A 211 15.82 12.39 11.52
N LYS A 212 16.10 12.82 10.28
CA LYS A 212 15.60 12.21 9.05
C LYS A 212 16.70 12.09 8.02
N THR A 213 16.66 11.04 7.22
CA THR A 213 17.54 10.84 6.08
C THR A 213 16.72 10.69 4.80
N TYR A 214 16.99 11.51 3.81
CA TYR A 214 16.41 11.42 2.47
C TYR A 214 17.25 10.50 1.61
N VAL A 215 16.61 9.53 0.98
CA VAL A 215 17.34 8.50 0.22
C VAL A 215 16.69 8.23 -1.14
N GLN A 216 17.55 7.81 -2.07
CA GLN A 216 17.13 7.11 -3.28
C GLN A 216 17.34 5.62 -3.08
N LEU A 217 16.32 4.83 -3.40
CA LEU A 217 16.36 3.38 -3.36
C LEU A 217 16.20 2.82 -4.77
N THR A 218 17.12 1.94 -5.17
CA THR A 218 17.09 1.28 -6.48
C THR A 218 17.02 -0.24 -6.27
N PRO A 219 15.80 -0.84 -6.26
CA PRO A 219 15.66 -2.29 -6.10
C PRO A 219 16.00 -3.04 -7.38
N ARG A 220 16.97 -3.96 -7.32
CA ARG A 220 17.31 -4.89 -8.41
C ARG A 220 16.37 -6.10 -8.50
N THR A 221 15.61 -6.34 -7.44
CA THR A 221 14.58 -7.37 -7.31
C THR A 221 13.26 -6.72 -6.92
N GLY A 222 12.15 -7.47 -6.93
CA GLY A 222 10.81 -6.95 -6.57
C GLY A 222 10.09 -7.90 -5.60
N ARG A 223 10.60 -8.03 -4.36
CA ARG A 223 9.90 -8.81 -3.32
C ARG A 223 8.87 -7.95 -2.62
N THR A 224 7.82 -8.56 -2.12
CA THR A 224 6.82 -7.85 -1.32
C THR A 224 7.49 -7.16 -0.14
N HIS A 225 7.15 -5.91 0.10
CA HIS A 225 7.71 -5.04 1.13
C HIS A 225 9.25 -4.89 1.11
N GLN A 226 9.92 -5.20 -0.02
CA GLN A 226 11.39 -5.29 -0.07
C GLN A 226 12.08 -4.05 0.48
N LEU A 227 11.73 -2.85 -0.01
CA LEU A 227 12.39 -1.61 0.41
C LEU A 227 12.15 -1.34 1.89
N ARG A 228 10.95 -1.59 2.38
CA ARG A 228 10.55 -1.41 3.79
C ARG A 228 11.35 -2.35 4.71
N VAL A 229 11.44 -3.64 4.36
CA VAL A 229 12.22 -4.65 5.10
C VAL A 229 13.71 -4.33 5.07
N HIS A 230 14.24 -3.91 3.92
CA HIS A 230 15.66 -3.59 3.77
C HIS A 230 16.05 -2.35 4.58
N CYS A 231 15.24 -1.30 4.56
CA CYS A 231 15.48 -0.10 5.37
C CYS A 231 15.42 -0.41 6.87
N GLN A 232 14.43 -1.19 7.32
CA GLN A 232 14.38 -1.65 8.71
C GLN A 232 15.60 -2.49 9.08
N HIS A 233 16.05 -3.38 8.18
CA HIS A 233 17.21 -4.26 8.43
C HIS A 233 18.51 -3.49 8.69
N VAL A 234 18.69 -2.34 8.03
CA VAL A 234 19.86 -1.47 8.27
C VAL A 234 19.67 -0.49 9.42
N GLY A 235 18.58 -0.64 10.20
CA GLY A 235 18.33 0.15 11.41
C GLY A 235 17.58 1.46 11.18
N HIS A 236 17.15 1.75 9.94
CA HIS A 236 16.48 3.01 9.58
C HIS A 236 15.16 2.73 8.86
N SER A 237 14.09 2.56 9.61
CA SER A 237 12.76 2.35 9.05
C SER A 237 12.31 3.53 8.21
N ILE A 238 11.45 3.28 7.24
CA ILE A 238 10.83 4.37 6.47
C ILE A 238 9.81 5.08 7.36
N ILE A 239 9.85 6.40 7.39
CA ILE A 239 8.90 7.22 8.18
C ILE A 239 7.46 6.90 7.77
N GLY A 240 6.60 6.75 8.78
CA GLY A 240 5.17 6.46 8.58
C GLY A 240 4.86 5.02 8.22
N ASP A 241 5.81 4.10 8.38
CA ASP A 241 5.60 2.68 8.13
C ASP A 241 4.97 1.97 9.34
N PRO A 242 3.67 1.60 9.31
CA PRO A 242 2.99 1.00 10.47
C PRO A 242 3.41 -0.45 10.73
N LEU A 243 4.11 -1.11 9.77
CA LEU A 243 4.53 -2.51 9.91
C LEU A 243 6.00 -2.65 10.30
N TYR A 244 6.86 -1.71 9.89
CA TYR A 244 8.31 -1.84 10.03
C TYR A 244 8.96 -0.70 10.80
N GLY A 245 8.23 0.36 11.16
CA GLY A 245 8.68 1.53 11.89
C GLY A 245 7.58 2.11 12.76
N HIS A 246 7.48 3.43 12.81
CA HIS A 246 6.46 4.15 13.55
C HIS A 246 5.34 4.63 12.61
N THR A 247 4.10 4.47 13.05
CA THR A 247 2.92 4.95 12.31
C THR A 247 2.98 6.47 12.14
N GLY A 248 2.63 6.94 10.95
CA GLY A 248 2.56 8.36 10.61
C GLY A 248 1.40 8.65 9.66
N PRO A 249 1.25 9.92 9.23
CA PRO A 249 0.15 10.32 8.33
C PRO A 249 0.17 9.56 6.99
N ARG A 250 1.35 9.18 6.51
CA ARG A 250 1.56 8.36 5.31
C ARG A 250 2.91 7.65 5.35
N LEU A 251 3.03 6.58 4.59
CA LEU A 251 4.32 5.94 4.30
C LEU A 251 5.14 6.87 3.39
N MET A 252 6.33 7.27 3.85
CA MET A 252 7.25 8.13 3.09
C MET A 252 8.08 7.31 2.10
N LEU A 253 7.38 6.61 1.19
CA LEU A 253 7.95 5.80 0.10
C LEU A 253 7.20 6.10 -1.19
N HIS A 254 7.95 6.53 -2.22
CA HIS A 254 7.41 6.99 -3.50
C HIS A 254 8.20 6.40 -4.68
N ALA A 255 7.52 5.71 -5.58
CA ALA A 255 8.09 5.25 -6.86
C ALA A 255 8.29 6.47 -7.76
N HIS A 256 9.55 6.92 -7.87
CA HIS A 256 9.86 8.20 -8.51
C HIS A 256 10.07 8.08 -10.01
N THR A 257 10.96 7.17 -10.46
CA THR A 257 11.22 6.95 -11.88
C THR A 257 11.00 5.52 -12.29
N LEU A 258 10.61 5.33 -13.53
CA LEU A 258 10.44 4.04 -14.19
C LEU A 258 10.88 4.13 -15.64
N GLU A 259 11.82 3.28 -16.04
CA GLU A 259 12.28 3.16 -17.43
C GLU A 259 11.89 1.78 -17.97
N VAL A 260 11.13 1.76 -19.05
CA VAL A 260 10.66 0.55 -19.75
C VAL A 260 10.82 0.72 -21.26
N THR A 261 10.69 -0.35 -22.00
CA THR A 261 10.59 -0.31 -23.47
C THR A 261 9.19 -0.72 -23.88
N VAL A 262 8.52 0.07 -24.68
CA VAL A 262 7.18 -0.18 -25.23
C VAL A 262 7.25 -0.08 -26.74
N ASP A 263 6.78 -1.11 -27.44
CA ASP A 263 6.84 -1.19 -28.92
C ASP A 263 8.24 -0.87 -29.49
N GLY A 264 9.29 -1.36 -28.81
CA GLY A 264 10.68 -1.16 -29.19
C GLY A 264 11.26 0.24 -28.90
N LYS A 265 10.50 1.15 -28.27
CA LYS A 265 10.93 2.51 -27.91
C LYS A 265 11.15 2.62 -26.40
N PRO A 266 12.29 3.22 -25.96
CA PRO A 266 12.49 3.49 -24.54
C PRO A 266 11.50 4.56 -24.08
N LEU A 267 10.94 4.35 -22.92
CA LEU A 267 10.01 5.27 -22.23
C LEU A 267 10.51 5.50 -20.82
N GLU A 268 10.92 6.74 -20.53
CA GLU A 268 11.32 7.17 -19.19
C GLU A 268 10.19 7.99 -18.56
N LEU A 269 9.80 7.61 -17.39
CA LEU A 269 8.62 8.12 -16.70
C LEU A 269 8.99 8.58 -15.30
N THR A 270 8.56 9.79 -14.95
CA THR A 270 8.83 10.38 -13.63
C THR A 270 7.52 10.83 -12.99
N ALA A 271 7.28 10.37 -11.77
CA ALA A 271 6.19 10.89 -10.95
C ALA A 271 6.71 12.10 -10.14
N PRO A 272 5.94 13.22 -10.08
CA PRO A 272 6.31 14.35 -9.24
C PRO A 272 6.37 13.93 -7.76
N LEU A 273 7.37 14.45 -7.05
CA LEU A 273 7.55 14.15 -5.63
C LEU A 273 6.41 14.81 -4.82
N PRO A 274 5.76 14.06 -3.92
CA PRO A 274 4.84 14.64 -2.96
C PRO A 274 5.58 15.51 -1.94
N GLN A 275 4.84 16.41 -1.29
CA GLN A 275 5.40 17.23 -0.22
C GLN A 275 6.13 16.40 0.84
N GLY A 276 7.29 16.87 1.28
CA GLY A 276 8.12 16.25 2.31
C GLY A 276 9.07 15.17 1.82
N PHE A 277 9.18 14.97 0.49
CA PHE A 277 10.19 14.09 -0.11
C PHE A 277 11.40 14.85 -0.66
N ASP A 278 11.30 16.18 -0.75
CA ASP A 278 12.37 17.05 -1.18
C ASP A 278 13.31 17.31 -0.01
N HIS A 279 14.61 17.25 -0.29
CA HIS A 279 15.66 17.75 0.56
C HIS A 279 16.15 19.07 -0.04
N GLU A 280 16.07 20.16 0.73
CA GLU A 280 16.58 21.48 0.36
C GLU A 280 18.12 21.56 0.45
#